data_05378d00ed471586419ea8b3a425bef3
#
_entry.id   05378d00ed471586419ea8b3a425bef3
#
_cell.length_a   1.000
_cell.length_b   1.000
_cell.length_c   1.000
_cell.angle_alpha   90.00
_cell.angle_beta   90.00
_cell.angle_gamma   90.00
#
_symmetry.space_group_name_H-M   'P 1'
#
loop_
_entity.id
_entity.type
_entity.pdbx_description
1 polymer ?
#
loop_
_entity_poly.entity_id
_entity_poly.type
_entity_poly.pdbx_seq_one_letter_code
_entity_poly.pdbx_strand_id
1 'polypeptide(L)'
;MKFLRGIILIGIAAMTIASTVAVGSADEPRRIQIVASKFSYSPSQITLKKGEPVVLVLRTSDVTHGLKIDALGVKSEISKGRDTEIAVTPMQVGHFVGKCAHFCGKGHGSMTLQVDV
;
A
#
# COMPACT_ATOMS: atom_id res chain seq x y z
N MET A 1 38.74 24.88 -69.44
CA MET A 1 38.63 23.76 -68.45
C MET A 1 37.85 24.24 -67.26
N LYS A 2 36.66 23.75 -67.11
CA LYS A 2 35.85 24.11 -66.00
C LYS A 2 35.91 22.95 -64.99
N PHE A 3 36.52 23.18 -63.85
CA PHE A 3 36.52 22.24 -62.79
C PHE A 3 35.23 22.41 -61.96
N LEU A 4 34.35 21.45 -62.04
CA LEU A 4 33.21 21.37 -61.11
C LEU A 4 33.69 20.87 -59.74
N ARG A 5 33.78 21.76 -58.78
CA ARG A 5 34.00 21.43 -57.45
C ARG A 5 32.62 20.98 -56.85
N GLY A 6 32.44 19.70 -56.78
CA GLY A 6 31.32 19.14 -56.02
C GLY A 6 31.50 19.42 -54.55
N ILE A 7 30.67 20.26 -54.00
CA ILE A 7 30.58 20.44 -52.56
C ILE A 7 29.81 19.25 -52.02
N ILE A 8 30.54 18.34 -51.40
CA ILE A 8 29.88 17.25 -50.63
C ILE A 8 29.44 17.87 -49.32
N LEU A 9 28.16 18.19 -49.22
CA LEU A 9 27.52 18.50 -47.95
C LEU A 9 27.39 17.21 -47.17
N ILE A 10 28.32 16.98 -46.24
CA ILE A 10 28.15 15.92 -45.23
C ILE A 10 27.13 16.44 -44.25
N GLY A 11 25.90 16.00 -44.42
CA GLY A 11 24.86 16.20 -43.42
C GLY A 11 25.19 15.39 -42.17
N ILE A 12 25.70 16.08 -41.17
CA ILE A 12 25.78 15.46 -39.85
C ILE A 12 24.34 15.37 -39.30
N ALA A 13 23.74 14.21 -39.46
CA ALA A 13 22.50 13.93 -38.78
C ALA A 13 22.84 13.85 -37.29
N ALA A 14 22.56 14.92 -36.55
CA ALA A 14 22.61 14.90 -35.10
C ALA A 14 21.50 13.95 -34.61
N MET A 15 21.89 12.72 -34.32
CA MET A 15 21.01 11.75 -33.70
C MET A 15 20.85 12.16 -32.25
N THR A 16 19.85 12.98 -31.98
CA THR A 16 19.45 13.28 -30.61
C THR A 16 18.88 12.01 -30.01
N ILE A 17 19.70 11.30 -29.23
CA ILE A 17 19.24 10.22 -28.40
C ILE A 17 18.41 10.92 -27.31
N ALA A 18 17.10 10.92 -27.48
CA ALA A 18 16.21 11.28 -26.41
C ALA A 18 16.31 10.18 -25.35
N SER A 19 17.13 10.43 -24.33
CA SER A 19 17.14 9.59 -23.14
C SER A 19 15.78 9.79 -22.46
N THR A 20 14.83 8.93 -22.79
CA THR A 20 13.64 8.81 -21.98
C THR A 20 14.08 8.25 -20.63
N VAL A 21 14.31 9.14 -19.69
CA VAL A 21 14.38 8.74 -18.29
C VAL A 21 12.99 8.18 -17.99
N ALA A 22 12.89 6.85 -17.92
CA ALA A 22 11.72 6.24 -17.34
C ALA A 22 11.67 6.73 -15.90
N VAL A 23 10.83 7.74 -15.65
CA VAL A 23 10.44 8.06 -14.28
C VAL A 23 9.72 6.80 -13.82
N GLY A 24 10.43 5.95 -13.06
CA GLY A 24 9.81 4.85 -12.37
C GLY A 24 8.59 5.43 -11.68
N SER A 25 7.39 4.92 -11.99
CA SER A 25 6.19 5.27 -11.25
C SER A 25 6.58 5.21 -9.79
N ALA A 26 6.39 6.30 -9.07
CA ALA A 26 6.53 6.29 -7.62
C ALA A 26 5.80 5.04 -7.16
N ASP A 27 6.52 4.11 -6.53
CA ASP A 27 5.96 2.83 -6.16
C ASP A 27 4.67 3.08 -5.40
N GLU A 28 3.56 2.64 -5.96
CA GLU A 28 2.29 2.71 -5.27
C GLU A 28 2.42 1.93 -3.97
N PRO A 29 1.92 2.45 -2.84
CA PRO A 29 1.94 1.73 -1.59
C PRO A 29 1.30 0.35 -1.75
N ARG A 30 1.94 -0.66 -1.17
CA ARG A 30 1.36 -2.00 -1.13
C ARG A 30 0.01 -1.96 -0.42
N ARG A 31 -0.98 -2.59 -1.01
CA ARG A 31 -2.32 -2.66 -0.47
C ARG A 31 -2.52 -4.01 0.19
N ILE A 32 -3.00 -4.01 1.43
CA ILE A 32 -3.28 -5.23 2.19
C ILE A 32 -4.77 -5.22 2.53
N GLN A 33 -5.51 -6.16 1.97
CA GLN A 33 -6.91 -6.34 2.29
C GLN A 33 -7.09 -7.15 3.55
N ILE A 34 -7.88 -6.64 4.49
CA ILE A 34 -8.23 -7.32 5.73
C ILE A 34 -9.75 -7.37 5.82
N VAL A 35 -10.29 -8.57 5.88
CA VAL A 35 -11.72 -8.80 6.03
C VAL A 35 -12.04 -9.15 7.47
N ALA A 36 -12.87 -8.34 8.10
CA ALA A 36 -13.38 -8.60 9.45
C ALA A 36 -14.66 -9.43 9.37
N SER A 37 -14.81 -10.37 10.28
CA SER A 37 -16.01 -11.15 10.50
C SER A 37 -16.11 -11.51 11.99
N LYS A 38 -17.23 -12.07 12.44
CA LYS A 38 -17.36 -12.54 13.81
C LYS A 38 -16.52 -13.82 13.99
N PHE A 39 -15.51 -13.86 14.73
CA PHE A 39 -14.78 -12.92 15.57
C PHE A 39 -13.32 -13.01 15.20
N SER A 40 -12.99 -12.70 13.96
CA SER A 40 -11.66 -12.86 13.38
C SER A 40 -11.39 -11.84 12.29
N TYR A 41 -10.11 -11.70 11.96
CA TYR A 41 -9.66 -11.01 10.76
C TYR A 41 -9.08 -12.02 9.77
N SER A 42 -9.28 -11.79 8.48
CA SER A 42 -8.69 -12.59 7.42
C SER A 42 -7.92 -11.68 6.43
N PRO A 43 -6.60 -11.80 6.32
CA PRO A 43 -5.73 -12.69 7.09
C PRO A 43 -5.70 -12.33 8.58
N SER A 44 -5.40 -13.30 9.43
CA SER A 44 -5.30 -13.09 10.88
C SER A 44 -3.92 -12.58 11.32
N GLN A 45 -2.96 -12.61 10.41
CA GLN A 45 -1.60 -12.11 10.59
C GLN A 45 -1.15 -11.36 9.35
N ILE A 46 -0.53 -10.21 9.54
CA ILE A 46 0.12 -9.44 8.47
C ILE A 46 1.57 -9.17 8.84
N THR A 47 2.42 -9.07 7.81
CA THR A 47 3.83 -8.72 7.95
C THR A 47 4.10 -7.43 7.21
N LEU A 48 4.66 -6.46 7.91
CA LEU A 48 5.01 -5.15 7.39
C LEU A 48 6.51 -4.93 7.51
N LYS A 49 7.03 -3.95 6.79
CA LYS A 49 8.44 -3.52 6.88
C LYS A 49 8.51 -2.13 7.49
N LYS A 50 9.43 -1.95 8.42
CA LYS A 50 9.70 -0.63 8.98
C LYS A 50 10.02 0.38 7.87
N GLY A 51 9.34 1.52 7.88
CA GLY A 51 9.52 2.59 6.92
C GLY A 51 8.84 2.40 5.57
N GLU A 52 8.19 1.27 5.32
CA GLU A 52 7.47 1.01 4.07
C GLU A 52 6.01 1.49 4.19
N PRO A 53 5.59 2.46 3.36
CA PRO A 53 4.19 2.85 3.31
C PRO A 53 3.31 1.72 2.78
N VAL A 54 2.22 1.44 3.46
CA VAL A 54 1.20 0.48 3.02
C VAL A 54 -0.19 1.08 3.20
N VAL A 55 -1.15 0.59 2.44
CA VAL A 55 -2.56 0.92 2.61
C VAL A 55 -3.30 -0.32 3.08
N LEU A 56 -3.89 -0.23 4.27
CA LEU A 56 -4.78 -1.26 4.77
C LEU A 56 -6.17 -1.01 4.21
N VAL A 57 -6.72 -2.00 3.53
CA VAL A 57 -8.07 -1.96 2.99
C VAL A 57 -8.96 -2.82 3.87
N LEU A 58 -9.78 -2.18 4.67
CA LEU A 58 -10.61 -2.85 5.67
C LEU A 58 -12.02 -3.04 5.17
N ARG A 59 -12.50 -4.26 5.27
CA ARG A 59 -13.86 -4.64 4.87
C ARG A 59 -14.45 -5.59 5.91
N THR A 60 -15.76 -5.56 6.08
CA THR A 60 -16.49 -6.57 6.86
C THR A 60 -17.37 -7.43 5.98
N SER A 61 -17.47 -8.71 6.31
CA SER A 61 -18.34 -9.67 5.62
C SER A 61 -19.70 -9.85 6.32
N ASP A 62 -19.87 -9.34 7.52
CA ASP A 62 -21.09 -9.55 8.31
C ASP A 62 -21.64 -8.27 8.95
N VAL A 63 -21.10 -7.85 10.07
CA VAL A 63 -21.54 -6.67 10.81
C VAL A 63 -20.44 -5.63 10.88
N THR A 64 -20.75 -4.45 11.34
CA THR A 64 -19.73 -3.43 11.62
C THR A 64 -18.77 -3.92 12.71
N HIS A 65 -17.49 -3.79 12.43
CA HIS A 65 -16.39 -4.07 13.35
C HIS A 65 -15.53 -2.82 13.50
N GLY A 66 -14.41 -2.94 14.11
CA GLY A 66 -13.38 -1.91 14.16
C GLY A 66 -12.00 -2.54 14.14
N LEU A 67 -10.98 -1.71 14.03
CA LEU A 67 -9.60 -2.15 14.16
C LEU A 67 -8.79 -1.07 14.86
N LYS A 68 -8.13 -1.45 15.94
CA LYS A 68 -7.19 -0.61 16.67
C LYS A 68 -5.85 -1.29 16.73
N ILE A 69 -4.82 -0.62 16.20
CA ILE A 69 -3.42 -1.06 16.27
C ILE A 69 -2.63 0.12 16.81
N ASP A 70 -2.37 0.14 18.11
CA ASP A 70 -1.74 1.27 18.77
C ASP A 70 -0.36 1.62 18.21
N ALA A 71 0.46 0.61 17.95
CA ALA A 71 1.80 0.78 17.41
C ALA A 71 1.83 1.45 16.02
N LEU A 72 0.75 1.39 15.28
CA LEU A 72 0.62 1.98 13.95
C LEU A 72 -0.25 3.25 13.95
N GLY A 73 -0.78 3.65 15.10
CA GLY A 73 -1.72 4.76 15.19
C GLY A 73 -3.05 4.51 14.49
N VAL A 74 -3.41 3.25 14.30
CA VAL A 74 -4.66 2.87 13.64
C VAL A 74 -5.78 2.76 14.66
N LYS A 75 -6.86 3.47 14.40
CA LYS A 75 -8.15 3.32 15.09
C LYS A 75 -9.26 3.68 14.13
N SER A 76 -9.98 2.67 13.67
CA SER A 76 -11.00 2.87 12.64
C SER A 76 -12.18 1.93 12.84
N GLU A 77 -13.35 2.42 12.47
CA GLU A 77 -14.54 1.60 12.28
C GLU A 77 -14.49 0.93 10.91
N ILE A 78 -14.95 -0.30 10.83
CA ILE A 78 -15.09 -1.06 9.59
C ILE A 78 -16.58 -1.22 9.33
N SER A 79 -17.12 -0.32 8.52
CA SER A 79 -18.55 -0.24 8.26
C SER A 79 -18.99 -1.24 7.21
N LYS A 80 -20.12 -1.89 7.46
CA LYS A 80 -20.75 -2.77 6.48
C LYS A 80 -21.08 -2.01 5.20
N GLY A 81 -20.76 -2.62 4.06
CA GLY A 81 -21.13 -2.11 2.75
C GLY A 81 -20.15 -1.14 2.12
N ARG A 82 -19.02 -0.86 2.78
CA ARG A 82 -17.97 -0.04 2.18
C ARG A 82 -16.58 -0.42 2.68
N ASP A 83 -15.58 -0.19 1.84
CA ASP A 83 -14.19 -0.36 2.19
C ASP A 83 -13.67 0.89 2.90
N THR A 84 -12.85 0.69 3.92
CA THR A 84 -12.11 1.76 4.60
C THR A 84 -10.64 1.61 4.30
N GLU A 85 -10.00 2.64 3.77
CA GLU A 85 -8.58 2.64 3.44
C GLU A 85 -7.81 3.47 4.46
N ILE A 86 -6.75 2.89 5.02
CA ILE A 86 -5.88 3.55 5.99
C ILE A 86 -4.43 3.41 5.54
N ALA A 87 -3.79 4.54 5.28
CA ALA A 87 -2.37 4.59 5.00
C ALA A 87 -1.58 4.51 6.31
N VAL A 88 -0.63 3.58 6.39
CA VAL A 88 0.25 3.41 7.54
C VAL A 88 1.70 3.26 7.08
N THR A 89 2.63 3.78 7.87
CA THR A 89 4.05 3.55 7.72
C THR A 89 4.62 3.10 9.05
N PRO A 90 4.96 1.81 9.21
CA PRO A 90 5.49 1.33 10.48
C PRO A 90 6.82 2.00 10.83
N MET A 91 6.96 2.45 12.05
CA MET A 91 8.19 3.09 12.54
C MET A 91 8.90 2.27 13.61
N GLN A 92 8.30 1.20 14.08
CA GLN A 92 8.84 0.31 15.10
C GLN A 92 8.85 -1.13 14.62
N VAL A 93 9.97 -1.81 14.81
CA VAL A 93 10.08 -3.26 14.64
C VAL A 93 9.51 -3.94 15.87
N GLY A 94 8.78 -5.02 15.66
CA GLY A 94 8.24 -5.82 16.76
C GLY A 94 7.01 -6.61 16.34
N HIS A 95 6.42 -7.25 17.34
CA HIS A 95 5.16 -7.96 17.21
C HIS A 95 4.08 -7.19 17.95
N PHE A 96 3.03 -6.83 17.24
CA PHE A 96 1.92 -6.05 17.78
C PHE A 96 0.60 -6.75 17.56
N VAL A 97 -0.37 -6.44 18.40
CA VAL A 97 -1.70 -7.04 18.34
C VAL A 97 -2.74 -5.95 18.07
N GLY A 98 -3.45 -6.08 16.95
CA GLY A 98 -4.63 -5.29 16.67
C GLY A 98 -5.86 -5.91 17.33
N LYS A 99 -6.80 -5.07 17.72
CA LYS A 99 -8.05 -5.47 18.39
C LYS A 99 -9.24 -4.83 17.73
N CYS A 100 -10.40 -5.49 17.84
CA CYS A 100 -11.66 -4.90 17.42
C CYS A 100 -11.99 -3.72 18.35
N ALA A 101 -12.14 -2.53 17.76
CA ALA A 101 -12.42 -1.29 18.50
C ALA A 101 -13.91 -0.93 18.54
N HIS A 102 -14.77 -1.75 17.94
CA HIS A 102 -16.21 -1.60 17.91
C HIS A 102 -16.87 -2.87 18.43
N PHE A 103 -17.75 -2.74 19.40
CA PHE A 103 -18.45 -3.91 19.94
C PHE A 103 -19.24 -4.62 18.84
N CYS A 104 -18.93 -5.87 18.57
CA CYS A 104 -19.49 -6.66 17.48
C CYS A 104 -20.14 -7.98 17.91
N GLY A 105 -20.26 -8.19 19.21
CA GLY A 105 -20.87 -9.39 19.80
C GLY A 105 -20.07 -9.96 20.95
N LYS A 106 -20.47 -11.12 21.48
CA LYS A 106 -19.87 -11.73 22.69
C LYS A 106 -18.40 -12.12 22.52
N GLY A 107 -17.95 -12.42 21.29
CA GLY A 107 -16.56 -12.75 20.99
C GLY A 107 -15.66 -11.55 20.69
N HIS A 108 -16.15 -10.33 20.87
CA HIS A 108 -15.44 -9.08 20.60
C HIS A 108 -14.05 -9.02 21.24
N GLY A 109 -13.93 -9.45 22.49
CA GLY A 109 -12.67 -9.40 23.22
C GLY A 109 -11.59 -10.37 22.72
N SER A 110 -11.96 -11.39 21.96
CA SER A 110 -11.02 -12.38 21.39
C SER A 110 -10.66 -12.11 19.94
N MET A 111 -11.26 -11.10 19.33
CA MET A 111 -11.03 -10.73 17.93
C MET A 111 -9.74 -9.92 17.80
N THR A 112 -8.69 -10.58 17.32
CA THR A 112 -7.34 -9.99 17.22
C THR A 112 -6.72 -10.15 15.84
N LEU A 113 -5.83 -9.22 15.49
CA LEU A 113 -4.99 -9.24 14.31
C LEU A 113 -3.53 -9.23 14.75
N GLN A 114 -2.74 -10.20 14.31
CA GLN A 114 -1.30 -10.24 14.56
C GLN A 114 -0.56 -9.39 13.55
N VAL A 115 0.31 -8.51 14.00
CA VAL A 115 1.08 -7.60 13.14
C VAL A 115 2.56 -7.74 13.45
N ASP A 116 3.33 -8.25 12.50
CA ASP A 116 4.79 -8.31 12.58
C ASP A 116 5.41 -7.20 11.73
N VAL A 117 6.33 -6.48 12.30
CA VAL A 117 7.07 -5.42 11.62
C VAL A 117 8.56 -5.74 11.64
#